data_116149266db283f28fc8b98bae80ecb5
#
_entry.id   116149266db283f28fc8b98bae80ecb5
#
_cell.length_a   1.000
_cell.length_b   1.000
_cell.length_c   1.000
_cell.angle_alpha   90.00
_cell.angle_beta   90.00
_cell.angle_gamma   90.00
#
_symmetry.space_group_name_H-M   'P 1'
#
loop_
_entity.id
_entity.type
_entity.pdbx_description
1 polymer ?
#
loop_
_entity_poly.entity_id
_entity_poly.type
_entity_poly.pdbx_seq_one_letter_code
_entity_poly.pdbx_strand_id
1 'polypeptide(L)'
;RVRVHATTVTSGDARLRAARTPAIFALPIRLVFGLRGPRQPIPGMEFAGELEAVGADVTRFRPGQAVFGITTRGANAEYLSVRDDAAIVPMPPGLTHAEAAAVPFGALAALVFLRDVARLVPGERVLVVGAAGGVGVFAVQLAKLLGAHVT
;
A
#
# COMPACT_ATOMS: atom_id res chain seq x y z
N ARG A 1 16.79 -6.00 3.47
CA ARG A 1 16.89 -4.95 2.44
C ARG A 1 16.25 -5.45 1.15
N VAL A 2 15.41 -4.63 0.54
CA VAL A 2 14.76 -4.88 -0.75
C VAL A 2 15.40 -3.97 -1.80
N ARG A 3 15.76 -4.52 -2.93
CA ARG A 3 16.04 -3.77 -4.16
C ARG A 3 14.69 -3.53 -4.85
N VAL A 4 14.26 -2.27 -4.89
CA VAL A 4 12.94 -1.89 -5.43
C VAL A 4 12.98 -1.89 -6.95
N HIS A 5 12.05 -2.62 -7.57
CA HIS A 5 11.87 -2.67 -9.01
C HIS A 5 10.70 -1.82 -9.49
N ALA A 6 9.68 -1.68 -8.62
CA ALA A 6 8.51 -0.86 -8.90
C ALA A 6 7.95 -0.25 -7.62
N THR A 7 7.38 0.93 -7.75
CA THR A 7 6.70 1.67 -6.68
C THR A 7 5.53 2.44 -7.29
N THR A 8 4.58 2.87 -6.45
CA THR A 8 3.45 3.69 -6.87
C THR A 8 3.66 5.16 -6.54
N VAL A 9 3.08 6.04 -7.34
CA VAL A 9 2.93 7.46 -7.02
C VAL A 9 1.45 7.76 -6.91
N THR A 10 1.00 7.99 -5.69
CA THR A 10 -0.42 8.17 -5.38
C THR A 10 -0.79 9.65 -5.24
N SER A 11 -2.11 9.93 -5.26
CA SER A 11 -2.61 11.26 -4.92
C SER A 11 -2.26 11.68 -3.49
N GLY A 12 -2.05 10.70 -2.59
CA GLY A 12 -1.56 10.92 -1.24
C GLY A 12 -0.13 11.49 -1.23
N ASP A 13 0.78 10.88 -1.99
CA ASP A 13 2.16 11.35 -2.13
C ASP A 13 2.21 12.77 -2.70
N ALA A 14 1.41 13.04 -3.74
CA ALA A 14 1.31 14.37 -4.35
C ALA A 14 0.82 15.44 -3.35
N ARG A 15 -0.20 15.12 -2.54
CA ARG A 15 -0.73 16.03 -1.51
C ARG A 15 0.27 16.28 -0.40
N LEU A 16 0.93 15.24 0.10
CA LEU A 16 1.97 15.36 1.13
C LEU A 16 3.13 16.21 0.64
N ARG A 17 3.61 15.97 -0.58
CA ARG A 17 4.69 16.75 -1.19
C ARG A 17 4.32 18.22 -1.41
N ALA A 18 3.10 18.47 -1.87
CA ALA A 18 2.62 19.83 -2.12
C ALA A 18 2.21 20.58 -0.85
N ALA A 19 2.20 19.92 0.32
CA ALA A 19 1.65 20.45 1.59
C ALA A 19 0.24 21.08 1.42
N ARG A 20 -0.55 20.55 0.47
CA ARG A 20 -1.90 21.03 0.19
C ARG A 20 -2.87 20.43 1.19
N THR A 21 -3.16 21.17 2.24
CA THR A 21 -4.12 20.82 3.27
C THR A 21 -5.09 21.97 3.51
N PRO A 22 -6.34 21.70 3.91
CA PRO A 22 -7.24 22.76 4.36
C PRO A 22 -6.58 23.61 5.43
N ALA A 23 -6.81 24.93 5.41
CA ALA A 23 -6.13 25.88 6.28
C ALA A 23 -6.22 25.52 7.77
N ILE A 24 -7.36 24.97 8.20
CA ILE A 24 -7.58 24.53 9.59
C ILE A 24 -6.62 23.42 10.06
N PHE A 25 -6.16 22.58 9.12
CA PHE A 25 -5.22 21.49 9.41
C PHE A 25 -3.77 21.81 9.05
N ALA A 26 -3.51 22.99 8.46
CA ALA A 26 -2.19 23.35 7.96
C ALA A 26 -1.13 23.38 9.05
N LEU A 27 -1.43 23.96 10.21
CA LEU A 27 -0.50 24.04 11.34
C LEU A 27 -0.22 22.68 11.99
N PRO A 28 -1.21 21.88 12.42
CA PRO A 28 -0.97 20.54 12.96
C PRO A 28 -0.23 19.64 11.97
N ILE A 29 -0.59 19.66 10.70
CA ILE A 29 0.09 18.85 9.69
C ILE A 29 1.54 19.28 9.51
N ARG A 30 1.85 20.58 9.47
CA ARG A 30 3.23 21.08 9.40
C ARG A 30 4.05 20.73 10.63
N LEU A 31 3.45 20.70 11.82
CA LEU A 31 4.14 20.27 13.04
C LEU A 31 4.51 18.78 12.98
N VAL A 32 3.63 17.94 12.44
CA VAL A 32 3.86 16.49 12.31
C VAL A 32 4.80 16.17 11.15
N PHE A 33 4.55 16.71 9.97
CA PHE A 33 5.29 16.36 8.75
C PHE A 33 6.51 17.24 8.48
N GLY A 34 6.66 18.38 9.15
CA GLY A 34 7.80 19.27 9.06
C GLY A 34 7.44 20.70 8.72
N LEU A 35 8.00 21.66 9.45
CA LEU A 35 7.73 23.11 9.30
C LEU A 35 8.32 23.72 8.04
N ARG A 36 9.49 23.25 7.60
CA ARG A 36 10.28 23.78 6.46
C ARG A 36 10.36 22.80 5.30
N GLY A 37 9.69 21.67 5.37
CA GLY A 37 9.69 20.60 4.38
C GLY A 37 9.40 19.25 5.03
N PRO A 38 9.15 18.20 4.25
CA PRO A 38 8.88 16.89 4.79
C PRO A 38 10.06 16.41 5.66
N ARG A 39 9.78 15.97 6.89
CA ARG A 39 10.78 15.33 7.76
C ARG A 39 11.38 14.07 7.13
N GLN A 40 10.67 13.55 6.12
CA GLN A 40 11.05 12.37 5.38
C GLN A 40 11.16 12.74 3.90
N PRO A 41 12.38 12.84 3.39
CA PRO A 41 12.62 13.32 2.04
C PRO A 41 12.19 12.33 0.96
N ILE A 42 12.14 11.02 1.27
CA ILE A 42 11.78 9.99 0.30
C ILE A 42 10.32 9.57 0.55
N PRO A 43 9.40 9.90 -0.38
CA PRO A 43 8.00 9.48 -0.31
C PRO A 43 7.82 8.03 -0.73
N GLY A 44 6.56 7.63 -0.95
CA GLY A 44 6.17 6.30 -1.41
C GLY A 44 5.89 5.35 -0.26
N MET A 45 4.81 4.60 -0.43
CA MET A 45 4.36 3.64 0.58
C MET A 45 4.34 2.21 0.05
N GLU A 46 4.11 2.02 -1.24
CA GLU A 46 3.97 0.71 -1.87
C GLU A 46 5.20 0.39 -2.70
N PHE A 47 5.58 -0.87 -2.70
CA PHE A 47 6.73 -1.34 -3.45
C PHE A 47 6.59 -2.79 -3.87
N ALA A 48 7.31 -3.15 -4.93
CA ALA A 48 7.64 -4.51 -5.29
C ALA A 48 9.11 -4.57 -5.72
N GLY A 49 9.78 -5.65 -5.38
CA GLY A 49 11.19 -5.81 -5.65
C GLY A 49 11.72 -7.16 -5.21
N GLU A 50 13.02 -7.26 -5.10
CA GLU A 50 13.74 -8.48 -4.73
C GLU A 50 14.50 -8.27 -3.43
N LEU A 51 14.44 -9.25 -2.54
CA LEU A 51 15.23 -9.27 -1.31
C LEU A 51 16.70 -9.45 -1.64
N GLU A 52 17.50 -8.42 -1.41
CA GLU A 52 18.94 -8.46 -1.58
C GLU A 52 19.65 -9.08 -0.36
N ALA A 53 19.15 -8.74 0.82
CA ALA A 53 19.68 -9.27 2.08
C ALA A 53 18.58 -9.34 3.13
N VAL A 54 18.70 -10.27 4.07
CA VAL A 54 17.85 -10.42 5.24
C VAL A 54 18.69 -10.35 6.52
N GLY A 55 18.09 -9.97 7.64
CA GLY A 55 18.72 -10.00 8.95
C GLY A 55 18.97 -11.44 9.41
N ALA A 56 19.92 -11.64 10.34
CA ALA A 56 20.30 -12.96 10.82
C ALA A 56 19.13 -13.75 11.45
N ASP A 57 18.21 -13.05 12.09
CA ASP A 57 17.06 -13.65 12.79
C ASP A 57 15.82 -13.81 11.91
N VAL A 58 15.88 -13.38 10.63
CA VAL A 58 14.75 -13.46 9.71
C VAL A 58 14.64 -14.86 9.11
N THR A 59 13.57 -15.56 9.45
CA THR A 59 13.28 -16.93 8.98
C THR A 59 12.23 -17.00 7.88
N ARG A 60 11.39 -15.98 7.75
CA ARG A 60 10.24 -15.95 6.82
C ARG A 60 10.62 -15.69 5.36
N PHE A 61 11.80 -15.12 5.14
CA PHE A 61 12.24 -14.61 3.84
C PHE A 61 13.65 -15.05 3.52
N ARG A 62 14.00 -15.04 2.22
CA ARG A 62 15.34 -15.42 1.73
C ARG A 62 15.84 -14.39 0.71
N PRO A 63 17.16 -14.14 0.62
CA PRO A 63 17.73 -13.36 -0.48
C PRO A 63 17.33 -13.94 -1.84
N GLY A 64 17.14 -13.07 -2.83
CA GLY A 64 16.67 -13.42 -4.17
C GLY A 64 15.16 -13.62 -4.29
N GLN A 65 14.41 -13.57 -3.18
CA GLN A 65 12.97 -13.72 -3.20
C GLN A 65 12.27 -12.44 -3.68
N ALA A 66 11.40 -12.56 -4.68
CA ALA A 66 10.53 -11.47 -5.09
C ALA A 66 9.44 -11.23 -4.04
N VAL A 67 9.29 -9.98 -3.65
CA VAL A 67 8.36 -9.54 -2.60
C VAL A 67 7.66 -8.24 -3.00
N PHE A 68 6.49 -8.02 -2.41
CA PHE A 68 5.79 -6.74 -2.50
C PHE A 68 5.12 -6.42 -1.18
N GLY A 69 4.76 -5.16 -0.99
CA GLY A 69 4.13 -4.76 0.26
C GLY A 69 3.97 -3.28 0.42
N ILE A 70 3.60 -2.89 1.65
CA ILE A 70 3.39 -1.51 2.04
C ILE A 70 4.28 -1.14 3.22
N THR A 71 4.81 0.06 3.18
CA THR A 71 5.57 0.70 4.26
C THR A 71 4.96 2.05 4.59
N THR A 72 5.35 2.63 5.68
CA THR A 72 4.89 3.98 6.03
C THR A 72 5.57 5.08 5.21
N ARG A 73 6.68 4.77 4.50
CA ARG A 73 7.53 5.76 3.81
C ARG A 73 8.71 5.13 3.08
N GLY A 74 9.31 5.90 2.17
CA GLY A 74 10.62 5.60 1.61
C GLY A 74 10.62 4.58 0.48
N ALA A 75 9.44 4.21 -0.05
CA ALA A 75 9.35 3.22 -1.13
C ALA A 75 9.85 3.76 -2.49
N ASN A 76 9.84 5.09 -2.70
CA ASN A 76 10.35 5.71 -3.93
C ASN A 76 11.89 5.84 -3.89
N ALA A 77 12.57 4.74 -3.69
CA ALA A 77 14.02 4.61 -3.62
C ALA A 77 14.48 3.35 -4.33
N GLU A 78 15.75 3.28 -4.70
CA GLU A 78 16.34 2.07 -5.28
C GLU A 78 16.40 0.91 -4.28
N TYR A 79 16.59 1.24 -3.01
CA TYR A 79 16.67 0.27 -1.92
C TYR A 79 15.81 0.70 -0.74
N LEU A 80 15.15 -0.28 -0.14
CA LEU A 80 14.28 -0.08 1.01
C LEU A 80 14.63 -1.11 2.10
N SER A 81 14.82 -0.64 3.32
CA SER A 81 14.90 -1.52 4.48
C SER A 81 13.54 -1.57 5.17
N VAL A 82 12.99 -2.76 5.28
CA VAL A 82 11.72 -3.03 5.96
C VAL A 82 11.94 -4.05 7.06
N ARG A 83 11.09 -3.98 8.09
CA ARG A 83 11.06 -5.00 9.14
C ARG A 83 10.41 -6.28 8.57
N ASP A 84 10.75 -7.42 9.10
CA ASP A 84 10.17 -8.71 8.70
C ASP A 84 8.71 -8.90 9.14
N ASP A 85 8.30 -8.19 10.20
CA ASP A 85 6.90 -8.11 10.68
C ASP A 85 6.05 -7.06 9.95
N ALA A 86 6.62 -6.30 9.02
CA ALA A 86 5.89 -5.36 8.19
C ALA A 86 4.92 -6.08 7.23
N ALA A 87 4.01 -5.31 6.63
CA ALA A 87 3.08 -5.82 5.63
C ALA A 87 3.79 -6.08 4.29
N ILE A 88 4.62 -7.10 4.28
CA ILE A 88 5.39 -7.59 3.15
C ILE A 88 5.11 -9.08 2.95
N VAL A 89 4.92 -9.49 1.71
CA VAL A 89 4.64 -10.88 1.33
C VAL A 89 5.42 -11.28 0.08
N PRO A 90 5.67 -12.59 -0.12
CA PRO A 90 6.18 -13.09 -1.38
C PRO A 90 5.28 -12.71 -2.55
N MET A 91 5.89 -12.33 -3.67
CA MET A 91 5.15 -12.03 -4.89
C MET A 91 4.64 -13.34 -5.52
N PRO A 92 3.32 -13.44 -5.81
CA PRO A 92 2.80 -14.62 -6.48
C PRO A 92 3.34 -14.73 -7.91
N PRO A 93 3.46 -15.95 -8.44
CA PRO A 93 3.88 -16.14 -9.83
C PRO A 93 2.86 -15.51 -10.80
N GLY A 94 3.37 -14.99 -11.91
CA GLY A 94 2.55 -14.42 -12.97
C GLY A 94 2.29 -12.92 -12.86
N LEU A 95 2.61 -12.27 -11.73
CA LEU A 95 2.58 -10.81 -11.62
C LEU A 95 3.91 -10.20 -12.02
N THR A 96 3.86 -9.08 -12.70
CA THR A 96 5.01 -8.18 -12.83
C THR A 96 5.21 -7.37 -11.55
N HIS A 97 6.41 -6.84 -11.34
CA HIS A 97 6.66 -5.95 -10.19
C HIS A 97 5.77 -4.70 -10.20
N ALA A 98 5.45 -4.18 -11.38
CA ALA A 98 4.56 -3.03 -11.51
C ALA A 98 3.13 -3.35 -11.05
N GLU A 99 2.58 -4.48 -11.47
CA GLU A 99 1.27 -4.95 -11.01
C GLU A 99 1.27 -5.23 -9.51
N ALA A 100 2.29 -5.94 -9.01
CA ALA A 100 2.42 -6.25 -7.59
C ALA A 100 2.50 -4.99 -6.71
N ALA A 101 3.25 -3.97 -7.16
CA ALA A 101 3.36 -2.70 -6.41
C ALA A 101 2.04 -1.94 -6.32
N ALA A 102 1.11 -2.11 -7.26
CA ALA A 102 -0.18 -1.42 -7.28
C ALA A 102 -1.25 -2.05 -6.37
N VAL A 103 -0.98 -3.22 -5.80
CA VAL A 103 -1.97 -4.00 -5.01
C VAL A 103 -2.10 -3.54 -3.56
N PRO A 104 -1.01 -3.29 -2.79
CA PRO A 104 -1.06 -3.34 -1.33
C PRO A 104 -2.04 -2.38 -0.69
N PHE A 105 -1.99 -1.10 -1.02
CA PHE A 105 -2.85 -0.10 -0.37
C PHE A 105 -4.32 -0.32 -0.71
N GLY A 106 -4.64 -0.43 -2.00
CA GLY A 106 -6.01 -0.57 -2.46
C GLY A 106 -6.68 -1.86 -1.98
N ALA A 107 -5.98 -2.97 -2.10
CA ALA A 107 -6.49 -4.28 -1.70
C ALA A 107 -6.63 -4.42 -0.18
N LEU A 108 -5.63 -3.98 0.60
CA LEU A 108 -5.70 -4.02 2.07
C LEU A 108 -6.83 -3.13 2.60
N ALA A 109 -6.96 -1.91 2.09
CA ALA A 109 -8.05 -1.01 2.48
C ALA A 109 -9.42 -1.65 2.17
N ALA A 110 -9.62 -2.12 0.95
CA ALA A 110 -10.87 -2.77 0.56
C ALA A 110 -11.18 -4.01 1.41
N LEU A 111 -10.16 -4.86 1.65
CA LEU A 111 -10.32 -6.07 2.45
C LEU A 111 -10.71 -5.77 3.89
N VAL A 112 -10.02 -4.84 4.55
CA VAL A 112 -10.33 -4.44 5.93
C VAL A 112 -11.74 -3.89 6.04
N PHE A 113 -12.14 -3.00 5.12
CA PHE A 113 -13.48 -2.43 5.17
C PHE A 113 -14.57 -3.45 4.89
N LEU A 114 -14.40 -4.33 3.93
CA LEU A 114 -15.42 -5.34 3.60
C LEU A 114 -15.48 -6.46 4.63
N ARG A 115 -14.34 -7.02 5.02
CA ARG A 115 -14.27 -8.19 5.90
C ARG A 115 -14.38 -7.82 7.37
N ASP A 116 -13.59 -6.86 7.85
CA ASP A 116 -13.40 -6.64 9.28
C ASP A 116 -14.36 -5.57 9.83
N VAL A 117 -14.68 -4.54 9.05
CA VAL A 117 -15.56 -3.45 9.46
C VAL A 117 -17.01 -3.75 9.10
N ALA A 118 -17.29 -3.97 7.81
CA ALA A 118 -18.66 -4.28 7.33
C ALA A 118 -19.08 -5.71 7.66
N ARG A 119 -18.13 -6.62 7.84
CA ARG A 119 -18.38 -8.06 8.08
C ARG A 119 -19.28 -8.66 7.01
N LEU A 120 -18.98 -8.31 5.76
CA LEU A 120 -19.75 -8.70 4.59
C LEU A 120 -19.96 -10.22 4.53
N VAL A 121 -21.21 -10.65 4.37
CA VAL A 121 -21.57 -12.05 4.22
C VAL A 121 -22.09 -12.36 2.81
N PRO A 122 -21.97 -13.61 2.34
CA PRO A 122 -22.48 -14.01 1.02
C PRO A 122 -23.97 -13.69 0.86
N GLY A 123 -24.35 -13.23 -0.34
CA GLY A 123 -25.72 -12.86 -0.69
C GLY A 123 -26.10 -11.41 -0.38
N GLU A 124 -25.30 -10.67 0.38
CA GLU A 124 -25.56 -9.23 0.62
C GLU A 124 -25.38 -8.38 -0.64
N ARG A 125 -26.00 -7.21 -0.64
CA ARG A 125 -25.92 -6.24 -1.73
C ARG A 125 -25.01 -5.09 -1.31
N VAL A 126 -23.96 -4.81 -2.10
CA VAL A 126 -22.96 -3.78 -1.83
C VAL A 126 -22.99 -2.76 -2.95
N LEU A 127 -23.15 -1.48 -2.59
CA LEU A 127 -22.93 -0.36 -3.50
C LEU A 127 -21.51 0.18 -3.31
N VAL A 128 -20.70 0.16 -4.39
CA VAL A 128 -19.35 0.70 -4.37
C VAL A 128 -19.30 2.05 -5.09
N VAL A 129 -19.31 3.13 -4.32
CA VAL A 129 -19.17 4.49 -4.87
C VAL A 129 -17.68 4.72 -5.19
N GLY A 130 -17.37 5.15 -6.43
CA GLY A 130 -16.00 5.33 -6.88
C GLY A 130 -15.30 4.02 -7.27
N ALA A 131 -16.03 3.08 -7.86
CA ALA A 131 -15.58 1.74 -8.25
C ALA A 131 -14.33 1.73 -9.16
N ALA A 132 -14.10 2.77 -9.96
CA ALA A 132 -12.93 2.92 -10.81
C ALA A 132 -11.68 3.48 -10.08
N GLY A 133 -11.80 3.84 -8.80
CA GLY A 133 -10.67 4.35 -8.00
C GLY A 133 -9.75 3.23 -7.50
N GLY A 134 -8.55 3.60 -7.02
CA GLY A 134 -7.53 2.65 -6.59
C GLY A 134 -7.94 1.68 -5.48
N VAL A 135 -8.91 2.04 -4.62
CA VAL A 135 -9.53 1.15 -3.64
C VAL A 135 -10.77 0.46 -4.23
N GLY A 136 -11.57 1.22 -5.01
CA GLY A 136 -12.83 0.75 -5.56
C GLY A 136 -12.69 -0.47 -6.47
N VAL A 137 -11.66 -0.51 -7.30
CA VAL A 137 -11.37 -1.65 -8.18
C VAL A 137 -11.18 -2.95 -7.37
N PHE A 138 -10.47 -2.88 -6.25
CA PHE A 138 -10.30 -4.03 -5.36
C PHE A 138 -11.57 -4.33 -4.56
N ALA A 139 -12.30 -3.30 -4.13
CA ALA A 139 -13.55 -3.49 -3.40
C ALA A 139 -14.59 -4.26 -4.22
N VAL A 140 -14.74 -3.92 -5.51
CA VAL A 140 -15.64 -4.66 -6.41
C VAL A 140 -15.23 -6.12 -6.54
N GLN A 141 -13.95 -6.41 -6.76
CA GLN A 141 -13.43 -7.76 -6.92
C GLN A 141 -13.56 -8.58 -5.63
N LEU A 142 -13.14 -8.01 -4.51
CA LEU A 142 -13.18 -8.67 -3.21
C LEU A 142 -14.63 -8.92 -2.73
N ALA A 143 -15.54 -7.95 -2.91
CA ALA A 143 -16.94 -8.14 -2.56
C ALA A 143 -17.58 -9.28 -3.37
N LYS A 144 -17.29 -9.37 -4.67
CA LYS A 144 -17.72 -10.51 -5.50
C LYS A 144 -17.12 -11.83 -5.03
N LEU A 145 -15.81 -11.84 -4.70
CA LEU A 145 -15.14 -13.02 -4.17
C LEU A 145 -15.75 -13.48 -2.84
N LEU A 146 -16.20 -12.55 -2.01
CA LEU A 146 -16.92 -12.82 -0.75
C LEU A 146 -18.39 -13.20 -0.97
N GLY A 147 -18.86 -13.34 -2.21
CA GLY A 147 -20.20 -13.82 -2.56
C GLY A 147 -21.28 -12.74 -2.52
N ALA A 148 -20.91 -11.45 -2.52
CA ALA A 148 -21.89 -10.36 -2.53
C ALA A 148 -22.33 -9.96 -3.95
N HIS A 149 -23.52 -9.36 -4.04
CA HIS A 149 -24.03 -8.69 -5.24
C HIS A 149 -23.51 -7.24 -5.24
N VAL A 150 -22.71 -6.87 -6.24
CA VAL A 150 -22.05 -5.57 -6.31
C VAL A 150 -22.68 -4.69 -7.38
N THR A 151 -23.01 -3.48 -6.97
CA THR A 151 -23.50 -2.39 -7.84
C THR A 151 -22.59 -1.18 -7.75
#